data_08271a0af764fffd05891613cfd55693
#
_entry.id   08271a0af764fffd05891613cfd55693
#
_cell.length_a   1.000
_cell.length_b   1.000
_cell.length_c   1.000
_cell.angle_alpha   90.00
_cell.angle_beta   90.00
_cell.angle_gamma   90.00
#
_symmetry.space_group_name_H-M   'P 1'
#
loop_
_entity.id
_entity.type
_entity.pdbx_description
1 polymer ?
#
loop_
_entity_poly.entity_id
_entity_poly.type
_entity_poly.pdbx_seq_one_letter_code
_entity_poly.pdbx_strand_id
1 'polypeptide(L)'
;MNFIDTSGTVHNLDVYGIKTYASGVVKIGDDSKITVSGNVSGLDSNNQPNVMKGMYAGDNATMDSGIIEVGDNLELNVINAGTGWTYGIDSYDGATISVGDGLRLFVTGGKDTRGVEVGFNDAKVTLGENASIIANSRDGVALGVFVFNKGKFEAAKDLVINV
;
A
#
# COMPACT_ATOMS: atom_id res chain seq x y z
N MET A 1 8.54 10.18 10.19
CA MET A 1 9.49 10.28 9.06
C MET A 1 8.73 10.78 7.85
N ASN A 2 9.06 11.94 7.28
CA ASN A 2 8.39 12.46 6.08
C ASN A 2 9.13 11.95 4.87
N PHE A 3 8.49 11.13 4.05
CA PHE A 3 9.07 10.62 2.81
C PHE A 3 8.41 11.26 1.60
N ILE A 4 9.24 11.82 0.75
CA ILE A 4 9.03 12.22 -0.65
C ILE A 4 7.94 13.28 -0.85
N ASP A 5 8.35 14.52 -0.86
CA ASP A 5 7.64 15.59 -1.56
C ASP A 5 8.13 15.61 -3.02
N THR A 6 7.30 15.08 -3.94
CA THR A 6 7.53 15.32 -5.37
C THR A 6 6.67 16.51 -5.78
N SER A 7 7.18 17.71 -5.60
CA SER A 7 6.51 18.96 -6.01
C SER A 7 6.40 19.12 -7.54
N GLY A 8 6.87 18.17 -8.32
CA GLY A 8 6.76 18.10 -9.78
C GLY A 8 5.85 16.99 -10.26
N THR A 9 5.31 17.12 -11.46
CA THR A 9 4.62 16.02 -12.14
C THR A 9 5.64 14.95 -12.51
N VAL A 10 5.55 13.78 -11.88
CA VAL A 10 6.42 12.65 -12.21
C VAL A 10 5.74 11.85 -13.33
N HIS A 11 6.39 11.82 -14.48
CA HIS A 11 5.98 10.98 -15.60
C HIS A 11 6.83 9.70 -15.62
N ASN A 12 6.20 8.55 -15.78
CA ASN A 12 6.82 7.22 -15.92
C ASN A 12 7.58 6.70 -14.69
N LEU A 13 7.15 7.03 -13.48
CA LEU A 13 7.76 6.49 -12.26
C LEU A 13 6.70 6.10 -11.22
N ASP A 14 6.81 4.87 -10.75
CA ASP A 14 6.12 4.45 -9.54
C ASP A 14 6.80 5.05 -8.31
N VAL A 15 6.00 5.42 -7.31
CA VAL A 15 6.47 5.95 -6.03
C VAL A 15 6.14 4.99 -4.91
N TYR A 16 7.13 4.66 -4.11
CA TYR A 16 6.97 3.75 -2.96
C TYR A 16 7.46 4.44 -1.69
N GLY A 17 6.67 4.43 -0.63
CA GLY A 17 7.14 4.83 0.69
C GLY A 17 8.11 3.81 1.26
N ILE A 18 7.69 2.54 1.29
CA ILE A 18 8.51 1.39 1.67
C ILE A 18 8.34 0.31 0.61
N LYS A 19 9.45 -0.23 0.16
CA LYS A 19 9.45 -1.35 -0.80
C LYS A 19 10.42 -2.43 -0.35
N THR A 20 9.98 -3.68 -0.40
CA THR A 20 10.84 -4.86 -0.25
C THR A 20 10.52 -5.90 -1.31
N TYR A 21 11.54 -6.65 -1.72
CA TYR A 21 11.44 -7.72 -2.72
C TYR A 21 12.59 -8.74 -2.49
N ALA A 22 12.54 -9.87 -3.18
CA ALA A 22 13.62 -10.85 -3.22
C ALA A 22 14.17 -11.21 -1.82
N SER A 23 13.33 -11.78 -0.96
CA SER A 23 13.67 -12.18 0.41
C SER A 23 14.11 -11.05 1.36
N GLY A 24 13.93 -9.78 0.94
CA GLY A 24 14.19 -8.63 1.80
C GLY A 24 13.25 -8.58 2.98
N VAL A 25 13.74 -8.15 4.15
CA VAL A 25 12.95 -7.98 5.36
C VAL A 25 13.04 -6.54 5.84
N VAL A 26 11.89 -5.90 6.04
CA VAL A 26 11.78 -4.58 6.66
C VAL A 26 11.05 -4.72 7.98
N LYS A 27 11.62 -4.16 9.06
CA LYS A 27 10.99 -4.10 10.38
C LYS A 27 10.80 -2.65 10.80
N ILE A 28 9.59 -2.32 11.23
CA ILE A 28 9.19 -0.99 11.69
C ILE A 28 8.63 -1.16 13.10
N GLY A 29 9.12 -0.36 14.04
CA GLY A 29 8.67 -0.40 15.43
C GLY A 29 7.30 0.22 15.65
N ASP A 30 6.86 0.19 16.89
CA ASP A 30 5.60 0.74 17.34
C ASP A 30 5.53 2.28 17.17
N ASP A 31 4.33 2.83 17.25
CA ASP A 31 4.02 4.27 17.22
C ASP A 31 4.63 5.00 15.99
N SER A 32 4.78 4.28 14.90
CA SER A 32 5.40 4.80 13.69
C SER A 32 4.42 5.62 12.85
N LYS A 33 4.93 6.69 12.23
CA LYS A 33 4.18 7.50 11.27
C LYS A 33 4.91 7.58 9.94
N ILE A 34 4.20 7.20 8.86
CA ILE A 34 4.69 7.23 7.49
C ILE A 34 3.74 8.08 6.66
N THR A 35 4.30 9.04 5.91
CA THR A 35 3.53 9.82 4.94
C THR A 35 4.22 9.74 3.59
N VAL A 36 3.47 9.30 2.60
CA VAL A 36 3.87 9.32 1.18
C VAL A 36 2.94 10.27 0.46
N SER A 37 3.48 11.36 -0.06
CA SER A 37 2.67 12.37 -0.75
C SER A 37 3.33 12.84 -2.04
N GLY A 38 2.53 13.17 -3.04
CA GLY A 38 3.05 13.65 -4.31
C GLY A 38 1.98 13.76 -5.39
N ASN A 39 2.42 13.96 -6.63
CA ASN A 39 1.58 14.06 -7.82
C ASN A 39 2.01 13.01 -8.83
N VAL A 40 1.53 11.77 -8.67
CA VAL A 40 1.80 10.68 -9.59
C VAL A 40 0.71 10.63 -10.64
N SER A 41 1.09 10.78 -11.90
CA SER A 41 0.19 10.85 -13.05
C SER A 41 0.83 10.18 -14.26
N GLY A 42 0.02 9.97 -15.32
CA GLY A 42 0.50 9.44 -16.57
C GLY A 42 0.53 7.91 -16.62
N LEU A 43 1.14 7.42 -17.69
CA LEU A 43 1.25 5.98 -17.98
C LEU A 43 2.72 5.59 -18.06
N ASP A 44 3.02 4.36 -17.68
CA ASP A 44 4.35 3.78 -17.88
C ASP A 44 4.60 3.40 -19.36
N SER A 45 5.74 2.80 -19.65
CA SER A 45 6.11 2.34 -21.01
C SER A 45 5.22 1.22 -21.54
N ASN A 46 4.44 0.57 -20.71
CA ASN A 46 3.49 -0.49 -21.05
C ASN A 46 2.05 0.02 -21.12
N ASN A 47 1.87 1.35 -21.12
CA ASN A 47 0.56 2.01 -21.12
C ASN A 47 -0.29 1.69 -19.87
N GLN A 48 0.37 1.38 -18.74
CA GLN A 48 -0.27 1.19 -17.45
C GLN A 48 -0.14 2.47 -16.61
N PRO A 49 -1.16 2.82 -15.79
CA PRO A 49 -1.06 3.97 -14.90
C PRO A 49 0.12 3.85 -13.94
N ASN A 50 0.87 4.94 -13.78
CA ASN A 50 1.87 5.04 -12.72
C ASN A 50 1.21 4.92 -11.36
N VAL A 51 1.91 4.36 -10.38
CA VAL A 51 1.35 3.99 -9.08
C VAL A 51 2.10 4.66 -7.94
N MET A 52 1.35 5.15 -6.95
CA MET A 52 1.88 5.51 -5.64
C MET A 52 1.47 4.45 -4.62
N LYS A 53 2.45 3.89 -3.90
CA LYS A 53 2.22 2.89 -2.87
C LYS A 53 2.83 3.32 -1.53
N GLY A 54 2.08 3.16 -0.45
CA GLY A 54 2.59 3.39 0.90
C GLY A 54 3.61 2.33 1.29
N MET A 55 3.19 1.08 1.35
CA MET A 55 4.04 -0.09 1.57
C MET A 55 3.81 -1.12 0.47
N TYR A 56 4.90 -1.66 -0.06
CA TYR A 56 4.88 -2.71 -1.08
C TYR A 56 5.83 -3.84 -0.73
N ALA A 57 5.33 -5.05 -0.71
CA ALA A 57 6.13 -6.26 -0.63
C ALA A 57 5.79 -7.18 -1.81
N GLY A 58 6.79 -7.61 -2.55
CA GLY A 58 6.61 -8.51 -3.69
C GLY A 58 7.62 -8.28 -4.80
N ASP A 59 7.70 -9.25 -5.70
CA ASP A 59 8.48 -9.14 -6.94
C ASP A 59 7.79 -9.93 -8.05
N ASN A 60 7.64 -9.31 -9.21
CA ASN A 60 7.05 -9.94 -10.38
C ASN A 60 8.00 -10.94 -11.08
N ALA A 61 9.25 -11.09 -10.64
CA ALA A 61 10.26 -11.81 -11.41
C ALA A 61 10.77 -13.11 -10.80
N THR A 62 10.82 -13.24 -9.47
CA THR A 62 11.57 -14.34 -8.84
C THR A 62 10.78 -15.21 -7.85
N MET A 63 9.52 -14.90 -7.53
CA MET A 63 8.71 -15.53 -6.46
C MET A 63 9.38 -15.51 -5.07
N ASP A 64 10.48 -14.80 -4.89
CA ASP A 64 11.13 -14.62 -3.60
C ASP A 64 10.40 -13.53 -2.81
N SER A 65 9.69 -13.95 -1.79
CA SER A 65 8.77 -13.12 -1.03
C SER A 65 9.48 -12.14 -0.12
N GLY A 66 9.25 -10.86 -0.33
CA GLY A 66 9.62 -9.82 0.64
C GLY A 66 8.74 -9.86 1.89
N ILE A 67 9.26 -9.41 3.00
CA ILE A 67 8.55 -9.35 4.29
C ILE A 67 8.59 -7.93 4.83
N ILE A 68 7.43 -7.41 5.24
CA ILE A 68 7.33 -6.17 6.02
C ILE A 68 6.63 -6.50 7.33
N GLU A 69 7.30 -6.25 8.44
CA GLU A 69 6.76 -6.40 9.80
C GLU A 69 6.65 -5.02 10.44
N VAL A 70 5.48 -4.64 10.88
CA VAL A 70 5.21 -3.36 11.54
C VAL A 70 4.62 -3.62 12.91
N GLY A 71 5.11 -2.91 13.91
CA GLY A 71 4.59 -2.92 15.26
C GLY A 71 3.23 -2.24 15.38
N ASP A 72 2.84 -1.92 16.62
CA ASP A 72 1.54 -1.34 16.92
C ASP A 72 1.46 0.15 16.60
N ASN A 73 0.21 0.65 16.44
CA ASN A 73 -0.11 2.06 16.25
C ASN A 73 0.53 2.73 15.02
N LEU A 74 0.68 1.99 13.92
CA LEU A 74 1.10 2.60 12.65
C LEU A 74 0.08 3.63 12.17
N GLU A 75 0.54 4.85 11.86
CA GLU A 75 -0.19 5.82 11.04
C GLU A 75 0.43 5.87 9.64
N LEU A 76 -0.28 5.39 8.62
CA LEU A 76 0.16 5.40 7.23
C LEU A 76 -0.75 6.31 6.39
N ASN A 77 -0.19 7.39 5.87
CA ASN A 77 -0.87 8.33 4.98
C ASN A 77 -0.28 8.25 3.58
N VAL A 78 -1.12 7.96 2.58
CA VAL A 78 -0.74 7.93 1.16
C VAL A 78 -1.62 8.91 0.40
N ILE A 79 -1.01 9.99 -0.12
CA ILE A 79 -1.73 11.14 -0.67
C ILE A 79 -1.21 11.42 -2.09
N ASN A 80 -1.96 11.00 -3.10
CA ASN A 80 -1.64 11.27 -4.49
C ASN A 80 -2.51 12.39 -5.06
N ALA A 81 -1.91 13.53 -5.33
CA ALA A 81 -2.59 14.65 -5.99
C ALA A 81 -2.77 14.44 -7.51
N GLY A 82 -2.12 13.43 -8.09
CA GLY A 82 -2.19 13.09 -9.50
C GLY A 82 -3.35 12.16 -9.87
N THR A 83 -3.35 11.73 -11.13
CA THR A 83 -4.38 10.85 -11.72
C THR A 83 -3.96 9.37 -11.73
N GLY A 84 -2.77 9.02 -11.24
CA GLY A 84 -2.28 7.65 -11.14
C GLY A 84 -3.04 6.83 -10.10
N TRP A 85 -2.76 5.54 -10.08
CA TRP A 85 -3.29 4.64 -9.06
C TRP A 85 -2.62 4.88 -7.70
N THR A 86 -3.35 4.58 -6.62
CA THR A 86 -2.85 4.87 -5.27
C THR A 86 -3.22 3.75 -4.32
N TYR A 87 -2.22 3.09 -3.74
CA TYR A 87 -2.42 1.97 -2.84
C TYR A 87 -1.76 2.24 -1.48
N GLY A 88 -2.45 1.92 -0.41
CA GLY A 88 -1.90 2.04 0.94
C GLY A 88 -0.89 0.93 1.24
N ILE A 89 -1.38 -0.29 1.30
CA ILE A 89 -0.61 -1.51 1.55
C ILE A 89 -0.83 -2.45 0.36
N ASP A 90 0.23 -2.93 -0.24
CA ASP A 90 0.17 -3.84 -1.38
C ASP A 90 1.15 -5.01 -1.17
N SER A 91 0.61 -6.22 -1.09
CA SER A 91 1.37 -7.47 -0.98
C SER A 91 1.12 -8.33 -2.22
N TYR A 92 2.20 -8.73 -2.88
CA TYR A 92 2.17 -9.37 -4.18
C TYR A 92 3.13 -10.54 -4.25
N ASP A 93 2.81 -11.57 -5.06
CA ASP A 93 3.70 -12.70 -5.39
C ASP A 93 4.30 -13.42 -4.17
N GLY A 94 3.45 -13.90 -3.26
CA GLY A 94 3.88 -14.67 -2.10
C GLY A 94 4.46 -13.85 -0.95
N ALA A 95 4.55 -12.53 -1.10
CA ALA A 95 5.06 -11.66 -0.05
C ALA A 95 4.12 -11.55 1.15
N THR A 96 4.67 -11.11 2.27
CA THR A 96 3.90 -10.95 3.51
C THR A 96 4.08 -9.55 4.09
N ILE A 97 2.97 -8.92 4.46
CA ILE A 97 2.95 -7.68 5.24
C ILE A 97 2.13 -7.93 6.50
N SER A 98 2.76 -7.75 7.67
CA SER A 98 2.10 -7.86 8.96
C SER A 98 2.14 -6.51 9.67
N VAL A 99 0.99 -6.03 10.14
CA VAL A 99 0.86 -4.80 10.91
C VAL A 99 0.21 -5.15 12.24
N GLY A 100 0.78 -4.67 13.34
CA GLY A 100 0.26 -4.84 14.69
C GLY A 100 -1.07 -4.14 14.93
N ASP A 101 -1.44 -3.96 16.19
CA ASP A 101 -2.71 -3.36 16.58
C ASP A 101 -2.76 -1.85 16.28
N GLY A 102 -3.96 -1.32 16.14
CA GLY A 102 -4.18 0.13 16.05
C GLY A 102 -3.74 0.80 14.73
N LEU A 103 -3.66 0.05 13.63
CA LEU A 103 -3.38 0.64 12.31
C LEU A 103 -4.38 1.76 11.98
N ARG A 104 -3.86 2.92 11.57
CA ARG A 104 -4.61 3.98 10.92
C ARG A 104 -4.07 4.22 9.51
N LEU A 105 -4.80 3.70 8.53
CA LEU A 105 -4.46 3.82 7.11
C LEU A 105 -5.38 4.83 6.43
N PHE A 106 -4.80 5.88 5.87
CA PHE A 106 -5.49 6.87 5.06
C PHE A 106 -4.87 6.92 3.66
N VAL A 107 -5.70 6.63 2.65
CA VAL A 107 -5.29 6.64 1.25
C VAL A 107 -6.22 7.57 0.47
N THR A 108 -5.66 8.54 -0.22
CA THR A 108 -6.42 9.38 -1.15
C THR A 108 -5.69 9.49 -2.47
N GLY A 109 -6.42 9.36 -3.57
CA GLY A 109 -5.82 9.30 -4.89
C GLY A 109 -6.75 9.73 -6.02
N GLY A 110 -6.28 9.54 -7.24
CA GLY A 110 -6.97 9.88 -8.46
C GLY A 110 -8.00 8.84 -8.88
N LYS A 111 -7.62 7.92 -9.79
CA LYS A 111 -8.53 7.04 -10.50
C LYS A 111 -8.87 5.72 -9.81
N ASP A 112 -7.88 5.04 -9.26
CA ASP A 112 -8.02 3.77 -8.56
C ASP A 112 -7.30 3.90 -7.22
N THR A 113 -8.06 3.86 -6.14
CA THR A 113 -7.54 4.04 -4.79
C THR A 113 -7.88 2.81 -3.96
N ARG A 114 -6.87 2.13 -3.44
CA ARG A 114 -7.02 0.91 -2.63
C ARG A 114 -6.38 1.11 -1.28
N GLY A 115 -7.11 0.82 -0.21
CA GLY A 115 -6.54 0.77 1.13
C GLY A 115 -5.50 -0.35 1.20
N VAL A 116 -5.96 -1.59 0.99
CA VAL A 116 -5.11 -2.78 0.97
C VAL A 116 -5.35 -3.57 -0.32
N GLU A 117 -4.28 -3.97 -0.98
CA GLU A 117 -4.29 -4.90 -2.10
C GLU A 117 -3.48 -6.14 -1.76
N VAL A 118 -4.00 -7.32 -2.10
CA VAL A 118 -3.30 -8.59 -1.88
C VAL A 118 -3.53 -9.51 -3.07
N GLY A 119 -2.47 -9.93 -3.74
CA GLY A 119 -2.63 -10.77 -4.93
C GLY A 119 -1.46 -11.66 -5.26
N PHE A 120 -1.78 -12.74 -5.96
CA PHE A 120 -0.89 -13.77 -6.50
C PHE A 120 -0.10 -14.60 -5.48
N ASN A 121 0.02 -15.87 -5.80
CA ASN A 121 0.95 -16.84 -5.20
C ASN A 121 0.98 -16.86 -3.67
N ASP A 122 -0.22 -16.85 -3.04
CA ASP A 122 -0.37 -16.87 -1.58
C ASP A 122 0.19 -15.64 -0.84
N ALA A 123 0.32 -14.49 -1.54
CA ALA A 123 0.62 -13.22 -0.88
C ALA A 123 -0.32 -12.97 0.30
N LYS A 124 0.18 -12.37 1.37
CA LYS A 124 -0.59 -12.21 2.61
C LYS A 124 -0.45 -10.81 3.21
N VAL A 125 -1.58 -10.27 3.68
CA VAL A 125 -1.61 -9.13 4.60
C VAL A 125 -2.35 -9.54 5.86
N THR A 126 -1.75 -9.26 7.01
CA THR A 126 -2.35 -9.48 8.33
C THR A 126 -2.39 -8.16 9.10
N LEU A 127 -3.54 -7.81 9.65
CA LEU A 127 -3.73 -6.66 10.52
C LEU A 127 -4.13 -7.10 11.92
N GLY A 128 -3.57 -6.45 12.93
CA GLY A 128 -3.95 -6.61 14.32
C GLY A 128 -5.35 -6.06 14.64
N GLU A 129 -5.65 -5.90 15.93
CA GLU A 129 -6.93 -5.39 16.41
C GLU A 129 -7.06 -3.87 16.17
N ASN A 130 -8.29 -3.36 16.16
CA ASN A 130 -8.61 -1.93 16.06
C ASN A 130 -8.03 -1.23 14.82
N ALA A 131 -7.93 -1.93 13.70
CA ALA A 131 -7.45 -1.36 12.45
C ALA A 131 -8.52 -0.47 11.80
N SER A 132 -8.09 0.66 11.24
CA SER A 132 -8.94 1.57 10.46
C SER A 132 -8.34 1.83 9.09
N ILE A 133 -9.15 1.65 8.05
CA ILE A 133 -8.79 1.86 6.65
C ILE A 133 -9.75 2.88 6.06
N ILE A 134 -9.21 3.97 5.55
CA ILE A 134 -9.96 4.99 4.80
C ILE A 134 -9.36 5.09 3.41
N ALA A 135 -10.17 4.85 2.38
CA ALA A 135 -9.75 4.95 0.99
C ALA A 135 -10.70 5.88 0.22
N ASN A 136 -10.17 6.98 -0.31
CA ASN A 136 -10.94 7.96 -1.07
C ASN A 136 -10.38 8.15 -2.46
N SER A 137 -11.20 7.96 -3.50
CA SER A 137 -10.86 8.30 -4.88
C SER A 137 -11.55 9.59 -5.30
N ARG A 138 -10.81 10.47 -6.00
CA ARG A 138 -11.40 11.72 -6.53
C ARG A 138 -12.18 11.50 -7.81
N ASP A 139 -11.68 10.63 -8.69
CA ASP A 139 -12.13 10.56 -10.07
C ASP A 139 -12.47 9.13 -10.54
N GLY A 140 -12.60 8.17 -9.62
CA GLY A 140 -12.80 6.78 -10.00
C GLY A 140 -13.21 5.86 -8.87
N VAL A 141 -12.57 4.72 -8.77
CA VAL A 141 -12.92 3.65 -7.82
C VAL A 141 -12.14 3.79 -6.52
N ALA A 142 -12.83 3.68 -5.39
CA ALA A 142 -12.21 3.48 -4.09
C ALA A 142 -12.55 2.08 -3.56
N LEU A 143 -11.56 1.34 -3.09
CA LEU A 143 -11.70 0.02 -2.47
C LEU A 143 -10.97 0.01 -1.12
N GLY A 144 -11.64 -0.42 -0.07
CA GLY A 144 -11.00 -0.59 1.23
C GLY A 144 -9.99 -1.72 1.20
N VAL A 145 -10.43 -2.90 0.79
CA VAL A 145 -9.59 -4.10 0.63
C VAL A 145 -9.91 -4.78 -0.70
N PHE A 146 -8.88 -5.15 -1.44
CA PHE A 146 -8.99 -5.88 -2.70
C PHE A 146 -8.08 -7.12 -2.67
N VAL A 147 -8.68 -8.30 -2.78
CA VAL A 147 -7.97 -9.59 -2.74
C VAL A 147 -8.26 -10.36 -4.03
N PHE A 148 -7.23 -10.88 -4.67
CA PHE A 148 -7.36 -11.63 -5.91
C PHE A 148 -6.27 -12.70 -6.07
N ASN A 149 -6.45 -13.61 -7.01
CA ASN A 149 -5.47 -14.63 -7.43
C ASN A 149 -4.73 -15.33 -6.26
N LYS A 150 -5.48 -15.91 -5.32
CA LYS A 150 -4.98 -16.61 -4.14
C LYS A 150 -4.32 -15.72 -3.07
N GLY A 151 -4.43 -14.41 -3.16
CA GLY A 151 -4.05 -13.52 -2.07
C GLY A 151 -4.86 -13.84 -0.80
N LYS A 152 -4.30 -13.51 0.37
CA LYS A 152 -4.93 -13.74 1.68
C LYS A 152 -4.91 -12.45 2.49
N PHE A 153 -6.08 -12.03 2.92
CA PHE A 153 -6.22 -10.91 3.85
C PHE A 153 -6.83 -11.42 5.16
N GLU A 154 -6.18 -11.11 6.26
CA GLU A 154 -6.67 -11.42 7.60
C GLU A 154 -6.65 -10.15 8.45
N ALA A 155 -7.68 -9.90 9.20
CA ALA A 155 -7.71 -8.86 10.21
C ALA A 155 -8.30 -9.45 11.50
N ALA A 156 -7.74 -9.03 12.64
CA ALA A 156 -8.30 -9.35 13.93
C ALA A 156 -9.63 -8.59 14.14
N LYS A 157 -10.12 -8.52 15.34
CA LYS A 157 -11.40 -7.85 15.64
C LYS A 157 -11.31 -6.33 15.46
N ASP A 158 -12.49 -5.71 15.36
CA ASP A 158 -12.66 -4.25 15.32
C ASP A 158 -12.02 -3.55 14.12
N LEU A 159 -12.07 -4.21 12.94
CA LEU A 159 -11.69 -3.58 11.67
C LEU A 159 -12.80 -2.62 11.19
N VAL A 160 -12.42 -1.37 10.91
CA VAL A 160 -13.30 -0.35 10.31
C VAL A 160 -12.80 0.00 8.91
N ILE A 161 -13.68 -0.06 7.91
CA ILE A 161 -13.37 0.32 6.53
C ILE A 161 -14.36 1.40 6.07
N ASN A 162 -13.82 2.53 5.60
CA ASN A 162 -14.57 3.63 4.99
C ASN A 162 -14.05 3.89 3.57
N VAL A 163 -14.96 3.97 2.61
CA VAL A 163 -14.68 4.27 1.20
C VAL A 163 -15.69 5.28 0.65
#